data_d8cd157f92f319059ac1cd6756e6ebe8
#
_entry.id   d8cd157f92f319059ac1cd6756e6ebe8
#
_cell.length_a   1.000
_cell.length_b   1.000
_cell.length_c   1.000
_cell.angle_alpha   90.00
_cell.angle_beta   90.00
_cell.angle_gamma   90.00
#
_symmetry.space_group_name_H-M   'P 1'
#
loop_
_entity.id
_entity.type
_entity.pdbx_description
1 polymer ?
#
loop_
_entity_poly.entity_id
_entity_poly.type
_entity_poly.pdbx_seq_one_letter_code
_entity_poly.pdbx_strand_id
1 'polypeptide(L)'
;MITEDVGTFSDTVEEAASVEACTKCTACNTVCPVARSTEIFRGPKFLGPESERYRSQPEATVTAGLDLCSGCKLCEVTCPSQVTIQEYIRRAQNKGAEEKGRTLRDWVLGHTRVLSQFGSMTAPLANIGNRNPVVRWVMERVLGIHHKRPLPAYQWMTFERWFKRHRAQAPTPTVSNASMALKRRSRGPTGPPREPGREKRTVAYFSACWVNFNERRLGEMVVHVLERNGIAVTVPKQQCCGIPAVVNSNMDLARKYGKENLRSLSALPPDVDIVASSTSCGLMLKHDYDHLLDIPGAAAIGARVYDICEYLWMLHEAGELKQDFEPVQTRVLYHAPCHLKSHGIGYPAMRLLRLIPGVVVEEVDEGCCGISGTYGVKVEKYDLSMKIGSRLFEAVKAAGSDSVLADCETCRMQVEHGSGARSAHPLEILARAYGYR
;
A
#
# COMPACT_ATOMS: atom_id res chain seq x y z
N MET A 1 47.37 11.47 7.37
CA MET A 1 46.26 11.11 8.29
C MET A 1 45.03 10.93 7.41
N ILE A 2 44.76 9.69 7.07
CA ILE A 2 43.58 9.29 6.28
C ILE A 2 42.54 8.93 7.33
N THR A 3 41.52 9.78 7.49
CA THR A 3 40.32 9.41 8.25
C THR A 3 39.38 8.76 7.26
N GLU A 4 39.46 7.43 7.14
CA GLU A 4 38.43 6.61 6.54
C GLU A 4 37.12 6.77 7.38
N ASP A 5 36.08 7.27 6.74
CA ASP A 5 34.73 7.29 7.26
C ASP A 5 34.22 5.86 7.22
N VAL A 6 34.44 5.11 8.30
CA VAL A 6 33.93 3.77 8.48
C VAL A 6 32.44 3.93 8.79
N GLY A 7 31.59 3.66 7.79
CA GLY A 7 30.14 3.57 7.98
C GLY A 7 29.83 2.73 9.20
N THR A 8 28.85 3.17 9.96
CA THR A 8 28.57 2.65 11.30
C THR A 8 28.43 1.14 11.29
N PHE A 9 29.26 0.47 12.09
CA PHE A 9 29.36 -0.99 12.23
C PHE A 9 28.02 -1.70 12.55
N SER A 10 27.00 -0.95 12.98
CA SER A 10 25.67 -1.50 13.31
C SER A 10 24.87 -1.92 12.08
N ASP A 11 24.90 -1.16 10.98
CA ASP A 11 24.06 -1.41 9.80
C ASP A 11 24.53 -2.65 9.02
N THR A 12 25.85 -2.85 8.96
CA THR A 12 26.44 -4.02 8.30
C THR A 12 26.27 -5.32 9.06
N VAL A 13 26.22 -5.28 10.40
CA VAL A 13 26.06 -6.47 11.24
C VAL A 13 24.61 -6.98 11.22
N GLU A 14 23.61 -6.10 11.25
CA GLU A 14 22.20 -6.49 11.24
C GLU A 14 21.79 -7.07 9.87
N GLU A 15 22.27 -6.49 8.77
CA GLU A 15 22.05 -6.99 7.42
C GLU A 15 22.72 -8.35 7.19
N ALA A 16 23.96 -8.54 7.63
CA ALA A 16 24.66 -9.82 7.56
C ALA A 16 23.95 -10.90 8.41
N ALA A 17 23.47 -10.55 9.59
CA ALA A 17 22.73 -11.47 10.46
C ALA A 17 21.45 -11.97 9.78
N SER A 18 20.70 -11.12 9.07
CA SER A 18 19.49 -11.51 8.36
C SER A 18 19.76 -12.50 7.21
N VAL A 19 20.84 -12.31 6.43
CA VAL A 19 21.24 -13.25 5.37
C VAL A 19 21.65 -14.61 5.95
N GLU A 20 22.44 -14.62 7.04
CA GLU A 20 22.90 -15.84 7.70
C GLU A 20 21.78 -16.58 8.43
N ALA A 21 20.69 -15.92 8.83
CA ALA A 21 19.52 -16.56 9.38
C ALA A 21 18.77 -17.47 8.38
N CYS A 22 19.09 -17.39 7.08
CA CYS A 22 18.45 -18.22 6.06
C CYS A 22 18.81 -19.70 6.21
N THR A 23 17.85 -20.51 6.66
CA THR A 23 17.99 -21.98 6.83
C THR A 23 17.91 -22.77 5.51
N LYS A 24 17.77 -22.11 4.36
CA LYS A 24 17.65 -22.72 3.02
C LYS A 24 16.44 -23.66 2.84
N CYS A 25 15.39 -23.53 3.66
CA CYS A 25 14.20 -24.42 3.67
C CYS A 25 13.32 -24.32 2.41
N THR A 26 13.51 -23.32 1.55
CA THR A 26 12.75 -23.07 0.30
C THR A 26 11.28 -22.66 0.46
N ALA A 27 10.75 -22.50 1.65
CA ALA A 27 9.36 -22.10 1.89
C ALA A 27 8.97 -20.81 1.10
N CYS A 28 9.88 -19.85 0.99
CA CYS A 28 9.69 -18.63 0.22
C CYS A 28 9.44 -18.85 -1.29
N ASN A 29 10.00 -19.94 -1.88
CA ASN A 29 9.76 -20.27 -3.28
C ASN A 29 8.36 -20.84 -3.51
N THR A 30 7.82 -21.60 -2.54
CA THR A 30 6.50 -22.25 -2.68
C THR A 30 5.34 -21.26 -2.71
N VAL A 31 5.50 -20.09 -2.07
CA VAL A 31 4.47 -19.05 -2.04
C VAL A 31 4.68 -17.96 -3.10
N CYS A 32 5.80 -17.99 -3.81
CA CYS A 32 6.13 -16.95 -4.77
C CYS A 32 5.26 -17.02 -6.02
N PRO A 33 4.41 -16.00 -6.30
CA PRO A 33 3.52 -16.02 -7.44
C PRO A 33 4.28 -15.94 -8.78
N VAL A 34 5.44 -15.29 -8.79
CA VAL A 34 6.29 -15.19 -9.99
C VAL A 34 6.95 -16.52 -10.30
N ALA A 35 7.55 -17.20 -9.31
CA ALA A 35 8.22 -18.49 -9.50
C ALA A 35 7.24 -19.58 -9.98
N ARG A 36 5.96 -19.50 -9.56
CA ARG A 36 4.90 -20.41 -10.04
C ARG A 36 4.44 -20.12 -11.48
N SER A 37 4.75 -18.93 -12.00
CA SER A 37 4.24 -18.46 -13.29
C SER A 37 5.27 -18.45 -14.39
N THR A 38 6.57 -18.53 -14.07
CA THR A 38 7.65 -18.55 -15.07
C THR A 38 8.90 -19.25 -14.53
N GLU A 39 9.56 -20.02 -15.37
CA GLU A 39 10.81 -20.73 -15.05
C GLU A 39 12.04 -19.80 -15.10
N ILE A 40 11.92 -18.64 -15.76
CA ILE A 40 13.02 -17.66 -15.85
C ILE A 40 13.36 -17.06 -14.46
N PHE A 41 12.36 -16.97 -13.59
CA PHE A 41 12.56 -16.47 -12.24
C PHE A 41 13.00 -17.58 -11.29
N ARG A 42 14.27 -17.58 -10.92
CA ARG A 42 14.90 -18.62 -10.08
C ARG A 42 14.41 -18.67 -8.63
N GLY A 43 13.47 -17.80 -8.28
CA GLY A 43 12.81 -17.75 -6.98
C GLY A 43 13.47 -16.82 -5.98
N PRO A 44 12.69 -16.42 -4.93
CA PRO A 44 13.15 -15.46 -3.92
C PRO A 44 14.33 -15.95 -3.10
N LYS A 45 14.43 -17.24 -2.80
CA LYS A 45 15.59 -17.81 -2.07
C LYS A 45 16.89 -17.55 -2.83
N PHE A 46 16.90 -17.83 -4.13
CA PHE A 46 18.10 -17.68 -4.96
C PHE A 46 18.44 -16.20 -5.16
N LEU A 47 17.46 -15.38 -5.56
CA LEU A 47 17.69 -13.96 -5.89
C LEU A 47 17.82 -13.05 -4.67
N GLY A 48 17.35 -13.48 -3.51
CA GLY A 48 17.55 -12.81 -2.22
C GLY A 48 18.80 -13.33 -1.50
N PRO A 49 18.65 -14.11 -0.42
CA PRO A 49 19.74 -14.44 0.50
C PRO A 49 20.90 -15.23 -0.13
N GLU A 50 20.67 -16.10 -1.10
CA GLU A 50 21.78 -16.82 -1.74
C GLU A 50 22.64 -15.90 -2.60
N SER A 51 22.03 -15.04 -3.40
CA SER A 51 22.76 -14.11 -4.25
C SER A 51 23.40 -12.99 -3.47
N GLU A 52 22.80 -12.53 -2.37
CA GLU A 52 23.33 -11.44 -1.54
C GLU A 52 24.72 -11.77 -1.00
N ARG A 53 24.95 -13.01 -0.60
CA ARG A 53 26.27 -13.47 -0.14
C ARG A 53 27.41 -13.28 -1.15
N TYR A 54 27.07 -13.18 -2.43
CA TYR A 54 28.04 -13.08 -3.52
C TYR A 54 28.02 -11.74 -4.25
N ARG A 55 27.05 -10.85 -3.99
CA ARG A 55 26.91 -9.57 -4.71
C ARG A 55 28.07 -8.60 -4.52
N SER A 56 28.83 -8.75 -3.45
CA SER A 56 30.06 -7.98 -3.22
C SER A 56 31.25 -8.43 -4.10
N GLN A 57 31.14 -9.62 -4.72
CA GLN A 57 32.20 -10.16 -5.57
C GLN A 57 32.07 -9.62 -7.00
N PRO A 58 33.14 -9.07 -7.60
CA PRO A 58 33.08 -8.43 -8.94
C PRO A 58 32.60 -9.36 -10.07
N GLU A 59 32.82 -10.66 -9.91
CA GLU A 59 32.50 -11.69 -10.93
C GLU A 59 31.10 -12.29 -10.78
N ALA A 60 30.36 -11.95 -9.72
CA ALA A 60 29.07 -12.55 -9.43
C ALA A 60 27.93 -11.88 -10.23
N THR A 61 27.69 -12.36 -11.44
CA THR A 61 26.55 -11.93 -12.30
C THR A 61 25.22 -12.58 -11.90
N VAL A 62 24.77 -12.38 -10.64
CA VAL A 62 23.48 -12.97 -10.20
C VAL A 62 22.34 -11.96 -10.38
N THR A 63 22.14 -11.52 -11.62
CA THR A 63 21.11 -10.53 -11.94
C THR A 63 20.00 -11.07 -12.85
N ALA A 64 20.16 -12.26 -13.44
CA ALA A 64 19.18 -12.85 -14.37
C ALA A 64 17.83 -13.09 -13.69
N GLY A 65 16.78 -12.46 -14.21
CA GLY A 65 15.41 -12.56 -13.68
C GLY A 65 15.13 -11.70 -12.44
N LEU A 66 16.11 -10.93 -11.95
CA LEU A 66 15.93 -10.06 -10.79
C LEU A 66 14.78 -9.05 -11.00
N ASP A 67 14.64 -8.56 -12.22
CA ASP A 67 13.59 -7.62 -12.64
C ASP A 67 12.18 -8.23 -12.66
N LEU A 68 12.07 -9.57 -12.58
CA LEU A 68 10.78 -10.26 -12.53
C LEU A 68 10.13 -10.25 -11.14
N CYS A 69 10.89 -9.95 -10.08
CA CYS A 69 10.33 -9.86 -8.75
C CYS A 69 9.27 -8.74 -8.67
N SER A 70 8.03 -9.13 -8.35
CA SER A 70 6.91 -8.20 -8.21
C SER A 70 6.95 -7.39 -6.89
N GLY A 71 7.72 -7.82 -5.88
CA GLY A 71 7.81 -7.14 -4.59
C GLY A 71 6.59 -7.31 -3.68
N CYS A 72 5.91 -8.43 -3.79
CA CYS A 72 4.70 -8.73 -3.02
C CYS A 72 4.96 -9.07 -1.53
N LYS A 73 6.21 -9.26 -1.11
CA LYS A 73 6.65 -9.62 0.24
C LYS A 73 6.10 -10.95 0.81
N LEU A 74 5.36 -11.75 0.06
CA LEU A 74 4.85 -13.05 0.55
C LEU A 74 5.96 -14.01 0.99
N CYS A 75 7.14 -13.92 0.38
CA CYS A 75 8.33 -14.69 0.76
C CYS A 75 8.82 -14.36 2.18
N GLU A 76 8.69 -13.11 2.61
CA GLU A 76 9.04 -12.65 3.96
C GLU A 76 8.00 -13.10 4.99
N VAL A 77 6.70 -12.95 4.66
CA VAL A 77 5.58 -13.41 5.51
C VAL A 77 5.69 -14.90 5.84
N THR A 78 6.14 -15.71 4.88
CA THR A 78 6.25 -17.17 5.03
C THR A 78 7.61 -17.61 5.61
N CYS A 79 8.58 -16.72 5.70
CA CYS A 79 9.93 -17.07 6.16
C CYS A 79 9.95 -17.36 7.66
N PRO A 80 10.25 -18.61 8.11
CA PRO A 80 10.31 -18.93 9.54
C PRO A 80 11.45 -18.22 10.27
N SER A 81 12.49 -17.81 9.53
CA SER A 81 13.65 -17.07 10.06
C SER A 81 13.55 -15.55 9.84
N GLN A 82 12.41 -15.04 9.37
CA GLN A 82 12.15 -13.60 9.18
C GLN A 82 13.19 -12.85 8.33
N VAL A 83 13.79 -13.55 7.33
CA VAL A 83 14.76 -12.94 6.42
C VAL A 83 14.07 -11.91 5.51
N THR A 84 14.62 -10.73 5.39
CA THR A 84 14.11 -9.60 4.56
C THR A 84 14.40 -9.80 3.06
N ILE A 85 13.91 -10.90 2.51
CA ILE A 85 14.26 -11.41 1.17
C ILE A 85 13.99 -10.39 0.07
N GLN A 86 12.84 -9.73 0.14
CA GLN A 86 12.41 -8.77 -0.88
C GLN A 86 13.26 -7.50 -0.85
N GLU A 87 13.73 -7.09 0.32
CA GLU A 87 14.60 -5.91 0.47
C GLU A 87 15.93 -6.11 -0.24
N TYR A 88 16.59 -7.26 -0.09
CA TYR A 88 17.80 -7.61 -0.85
C TYR A 88 17.57 -7.54 -2.36
N ILE A 89 16.44 -8.08 -2.82
CA ILE A 89 16.08 -8.05 -4.24
C ILE A 89 15.87 -6.60 -4.70
N ARG A 90 15.19 -5.76 -3.93
CA ARG A 90 14.95 -4.35 -4.27
C ARG A 90 16.22 -3.52 -4.29
N ARG A 91 17.08 -3.69 -3.29
CA ARG A 91 18.40 -3.03 -3.25
C ARG A 91 19.23 -3.41 -4.48
N ALA A 92 19.27 -4.69 -4.85
CA ALA A 92 19.96 -5.16 -6.05
C ALA A 92 19.34 -4.63 -7.36
N GLN A 93 17.99 -4.57 -7.46
CA GLN A 93 17.32 -3.96 -8.62
C GLN A 93 17.68 -2.47 -8.75
N ASN A 94 17.70 -1.73 -7.64
CA ASN A 94 18.04 -0.32 -7.62
C ASN A 94 19.49 -0.09 -8.06
N LYS A 95 20.44 -0.85 -7.51
CA LYS A 95 21.86 -0.81 -7.90
C LYS A 95 22.05 -1.06 -9.40
N GLY A 96 21.42 -2.11 -9.93
CA GLY A 96 21.46 -2.41 -11.36
C GLY A 96 20.84 -1.32 -12.25
N ALA A 97 19.83 -0.60 -11.75
CA ALA A 97 19.24 0.53 -12.45
C ALA A 97 20.10 1.80 -12.38
N GLU A 98 20.87 1.99 -11.32
CA GLU A 98 21.87 3.07 -11.21
C GLU A 98 23.03 2.87 -12.18
N GLU A 99 23.52 1.65 -12.28
CA GLU A 99 24.62 1.29 -13.20
C GLU A 99 24.23 1.39 -14.68
N LYS A 100 23.03 0.97 -15.05
CA LYS A 100 22.53 0.94 -16.45
C LYS A 100 21.83 2.24 -16.88
N GLY A 101 21.49 3.11 -15.94
CA GLY A 101 20.61 4.26 -16.15
C GLY A 101 19.12 3.87 -16.12
N ARG A 102 18.30 4.78 -15.59
CA ARG A 102 16.83 4.63 -15.53
C ARG A 102 16.19 5.06 -16.85
N THR A 103 15.21 4.30 -17.33
CA THR A 103 14.47 4.67 -18.55
C THR A 103 13.53 5.84 -18.30
N LEU A 104 13.13 6.55 -19.38
CA LEU A 104 12.09 7.59 -19.31
C LEU A 104 10.80 7.05 -18.68
N ARG A 105 10.41 5.81 -19.02
CA ARG A 105 9.25 5.13 -18.42
C ARG A 105 9.38 5.00 -16.91
N ASP A 106 10.52 4.54 -16.42
CA ASP A 106 10.74 4.34 -14.99
C ASP A 106 10.70 5.67 -14.23
N TRP A 107 11.22 6.73 -14.86
CA TRP A 107 11.08 8.08 -14.36
C TRP A 107 9.61 8.51 -14.28
N VAL A 108 8.86 8.35 -15.38
CA VAL A 108 7.42 8.70 -15.46
C VAL A 108 6.62 7.93 -14.41
N LEU A 109 6.78 6.60 -14.37
CA LEU A 109 6.04 5.73 -13.43
C LEU A 109 6.46 5.94 -11.96
N GLY A 110 7.67 6.38 -11.69
CA GLY A 110 8.13 6.75 -10.35
C GLY A 110 7.52 8.05 -9.83
N HIS A 111 7.20 9.00 -10.73
CA HIS A 111 6.67 10.32 -10.38
C HIS A 111 5.12 10.38 -10.41
N THR A 112 4.45 9.34 -9.92
CA THR A 112 2.97 9.22 -9.96
C THR A 112 2.25 10.43 -9.38
N ARG A 113 2.74 11.08 -8.33
CA ARG A 113 2.10 12.29 -7.78
C ARG A 113 2.09 13.43 -8.77
N VAL A 114 3.21 13.70 -9.43
CA VAL A 114 3.34 14.77 -10.44
C VAL A 114 2.41 14.49 -11.61
N LEU A 115 2.44 13.26 -12.13
CA LEU A 115 1.54 12.83 -13.21
C LEU A 115 0.08 12.96 -12.82
N SER A 116 -0.29 12.53 -11.63
CA SER A 116 -1.68 12.60 -11.15
C SER A 116 -2.12 14.04 -10.93
N GLN A 117 -1.23 14.93 -10.50
CA GLN A 117 -1.53 16.34 -10.35
C GLN A 117 -1.83 16.99 -11.72
N PHE A 118 -1.00 16.76 -12.74
CA PHE A 118 -1.26 17.24 -14.10
C PHE A 118 -2.51 16.59 -14.70
N GLY A 119 -2.64 15.26 -14.56
CA GLY A 119 -3.80 14.51 -15.02
C GLY A 119 -5.11 15.00 -14.38
N SER A 120 -5.08 15.38 -13.10
CA SER A 120 -6.23 15.94 -12.40
C SER A 120 -6.57 17.36 -12.88
N MET A 121 -5.58 18.20 -13.15
CA MET A 121 -5.79 19.55 -13.71
C MET A 121 -6.40 19.52 -15.11
N THR A 122 -6.11 18.49 -15.88
CA THR A 122 -6.60 18.28 -17.25
C THR A 122 -7.56 17.08 -17.33
N ALA A 123 -8.23 16.73 -16.24
CA ALA A 123 -8.95 15.46 -16.07
C ALA A 123 -9.87 15.07 -17.26
N PRO A 124 -10.70 15.94 -17.84
CA PRO A 124 -11.51 15.54 -18.98
C PRO A 124 -10.69 15.08 -20.18
N LEU A 125 -9.67 15.85 -20.56
CA LEU A 125 -8.79 15.54 -21.70
C LEU A 125 -7.88 14.32 -21.39
N ALA A 126 -7.27 14.30 -20.22
CA ALA A 126 -6.44 13.18 -19.79
C ALA A 126 -7.22 11.86 -19.79
N ASN A 127 -8.46 11.85 -19.33
CA ASN A 127 -9.31 10.66 -19.29
C ASN A 127 -9.75 10.22 -20.69
N ILE A 128 -10.04 11.15 -21.60
CA ILE A 128 -10.29 10.85 -23.02
C ILE A 128 -9.03 10.22 -23.64
N GLY A 129 -7.86 10.83 -23.43
CA GLY A 129 -6.58 10.29 -23.90
C GLY A 129 -6.28 8.89 -23.39
N ASN A 130 -6.51 8.63 -22.10
CA ASN A 130 -6.30 7.33 -21.48
C ASN A 130 -7.21 6.22 -22.04
N ARG A 131 -8.35 6.56 -22.65
CA ARG A 131 -9.30 5.63 -23.27
C ARG A 131 -9.12 5.55 -24.79
N ASN A 132 -8.46 6.50 -25.42
CA ASN A 132 -8.28 6.55 -26.87
C ASN A 132 -7.27 5.46 -27.32
N PRO A 133 -7.63 4.55 -28.24
CA PRO A 133 -6.76 3.45 -28.65
C PRO A 133 -5.48 3.93 -29.35
N VAL A 134 -5.54 5.03 -30.10
CA VAL A 134 -4.36 5.60 -30.77
C VAL A 134 -3.37 6.16 -29.75
N VAL A 135 -3.86 6.92 -28.76
CA VAL A 135 -3.01 7.42 -27.66
C VAL A 135 -2.41 6.27 -26.88
N ARG A 136 -3.18 5.22 -26.60
CA ARG A 136 -2.71 4.01 -25.92
C ARG A 136 -1.63 3.28 -26.69
N TRP A 137 -1.79 3.16 -28.00
CA TRP A 137 -0.78 2.59 -28.89
C TRP A 137 0.52 3.41 -28.89
N VAL A 138 0.42 4.75 -28.97
CA VAL A 138 1.59 5.64 -28.86
C VAL A 138 2.26 5.49 -27.48
N MET A 139 1.50 5.47 -26.39
CA MET A 139 2.04 5.26 -25.03
C MET A 139 2.80 3.94 -24.93
N GLU A 140 2.33 2.89 -25.57
CA GLU A 140 3.01 1.61 -25.59
C GLU A 140 4.35 1.70 -26.35
N ARG A 141 4.38 2.32 -27.52
CA ARG A 141 5.58 2.45 -28.35
C ARG A 141 6.64 3.37 -27.75
N VAL A 142 6.21 4.46 -27.11
CA VAL A 142 7.11 5.49 -26.60
C VAL A 142 7.51 5.23 -25.14
N LEU A 143 6.54 4.83 -24.30
CA LEU A 143 6.72 4.64 -22.87
C LEU A 143 6.72 3.18 -22.43
N GLY A 144 6.46 2.21 -23.33
CA GLY A 144 6.36 0.80 -22.96
C GLY A 144 5.25 0.52 -21.91
N ILE A 145 4.16 1.29 -21.97
CA ILE A 145 2.96 1.09 -21.15
C ILE A 145 1.95 0.30 -21.96
N HIS A 146 1.66 -0.94 -21.58
CA HIS A 146 0.85 -1.86 -22.36
C HIS A 146 -0.55 -1.30 -22.66
N HIS A 147 -0.97 -1.30 -23.95
CA HIS A 147 -2.20 -0.63 -24.41
C HIS A 147 -3.49 -1.22 -23.81
N LYS A 148 -3.52 -2.54 -23.53
CA LYS A 148 -4.69 -3.20 -22.89
C LYS A 148 -4.81 -2.90 -21.39
N ARG A 149 -3.75 -2.40 -20.75
CA ARG A 149 -3.81 -2.12 -19.32
C ARG A 149 -4.71 -0.91 -19.03
N PRO A 150 -5.80 -1.03 -18.28
CA PRO A 150 -6.59 0.13 -17.87
C PRO A 150 -5.72 1.08 -17.04
N LEU A 151 -5.88 2.37 -17.27
CA LEU A 151 -5.28 3.42 -16.47
C LEU A 151 -6.36 4.07 -15.60
N PRO A 152 -6.01 4.48 -14.37
CA PRO A 152 -6.99 5.11 -13.49
C PRO A 152 -7.49 6.43 -14.06
N ALA A 153 -8.78 6.72 -13.89
CA ALA A 153 -9.35 8.00 -14.27
C ALA A 153 -8.96 9.07 -13.26
N TYR A 154 -8.61 10.25 -13.76
CA TYR A 154 -8.32 11.41 -12.91
C TYR A 154 -9.60 12.18 -12.57
N GLN A 155 -9.62 12.76 -11.38
CA GLN A 155 -10.72 13.58 -10.88
C GLN A 155 -10.30 15.05 -10.77
N TRP A 156 -11.10 15.96 -11.35
CA TRP A 156 -10.89 17.40 -11.25
C TRP A 156 -10.98 17.92 -9.81
N MET A 157 -11.99 17.45 -9.08
CA MET A 157 -12.13 17.70 -7.65
C MET A 157 -11.31 16.68 -6.87
N THR A 158 -10.13 17.06 -6.39
CA THR A 158 -9.28 16.19 -5.58
C THR A 158 -9.85 16.02 -4.17
N PHE A 159 -9.44 14.94 -3.47
CA PHE A 159 -9.83 14.74 -2.08
C PHE A 159 -9.35 15.88 -1.16
N GLU A 160 -8.12 16.34 -1.32
CA GLU A 160 -7.59 17.47 -0.52
C GLU A 160 -8.42 18.76 -0.72
N ARG A 161 -8.90 19.04 -1.93
CA ARG A 161 -9.77 20.19 -2.19
C ARG A 161 -11.15 20.02 -1.56
N TRP A 162 -11.71 18.82 -1.65
CA TRP A 162 -12.99 18.50 -0.99
C TRP A 162 -12.86 18.59 0.53
N PHE A 163 -11.82 18.01 1.13
CA PHE A 163 -11.60 18.00 2.57
C PHE A 163 -11.44 19.41 3.17
N LYS A 164 -10.74 20.31 2.45
CA LYS A 164 -10.67 21.74 2.86
C LYS A 164 -12.03 22.39 2.93
N ARG A 165 -12.92 22.10 1.99
CA ARG A 165 -14.32 22.62 1.98
C ARG A 165 -15.14 21.99 3.08
N HIS A 166 -15.03 20.67 3.27
CA HIS A 166 -15.71 19.93 4.32
C HIS A 166 -15.37 20.50 5.70
N ARG A 167 -14.08 20.70 6.00
CA ARG A 167 -13.64 21.30 7.26
C ARG A 167 -14.10 22.75 7.45
N ALA A 168 -14.18 23.54 6.41
CA ALA A 168 -14.64 24.92 6.50
C ALA A 168 -16.14 25.01 6.87
N GLN A 169 -16.91 23.96 6.62
CA GLN A 169 -18.34 23.86 6.95
C GLN A 169 -18.57 23.21 8.32
N ALA A 170 -17.58 22.53 8.88
CA ALA A 170 -17.70 21.92 10.21
C ALA A 170 -17.56 22.98 11.31
N PRO A 171 -18.34 22.91 12.41
CA PRO A 171 -18.11 23.79 13.55
C PRO A 171 -16.69 23.59 14.07
N THR A 172 -15.97 24.69 14.26
CA THR A 172 -14.56 24.70 14.68
C THR A 172 -14.40 23.94 16.01
N PRO A 173 -13.64 22.84 16.05
CA PRO A 173 -13.31 22.23 17.33
C PRO A 173 -12.43 23.22 18.10
N THR A 174 -12.83 23.60 19.29
CA THR A 174 -11.96 24.33 20.23
C THR A 174 -10.81 23.40 20.62
N VAL A 175 -9.65 23.61 20.03
CA VAL A 175 -8.42 22.94 20.41
C VAL A 175 -7.92 23.62 21.70
N SER A 176 -8.17 23.03 22.84
CA SER A 176 -7.51 23.43 24.05
C SER A 176 -6.13 22.76 24.13
N ASN A 177 -5.08 23.55 24.24
CA ASN A 177 -3.72 23.08 24.48
C ASN A 177 -3.59 22.57 25.92
N ALA A 178 -3.90 21.30 26.13
CA ALA A 178 -3.57 20.62 27.40
C ALA A 178 -2.53 19.54 27.12
N SER A 179 -1.27 19.90 27.32
CA SER A 179 -0.14 18.98 27.42
C SER A 179 -0.32 18.09 28.66
N MET A 180 -0.51 16.78 28.46
CA MET A 180 -0.27 15.79 29.50
C MET A 180 0.42 14.56 28.92
N ALA A 181 1.68 14.41 29.33
CA ALA A 181 2.46 13.19 29.05
C ALA A 181 1.83 11.98 29.75
N LEU A 182 1.39 11.00 28.96
CA LEU A 182 1.01 9.68 29.48
C LEU A 182 2.09 8.64 29.14
N LYS A 183 2.51 7.93 30.18
CA LYS A 183 3.47 6.81 30.12
C LYS A 183 3.02 5.76 29.11
N ARG A 184 3.89 5.46 28.14
CA ARG A 184 3.76 4.39 27.17
C ARG A 184 3.59 3.02 27.85
N ARG A 185 2.51 2.31 27.54
CA ARG A 185 2.43 0.86 27.64
C ARG A 185 2.40 0.27 26.24
N SER A 186 3.22 -0.74 26.03
CA SER A 186 3.35 -1.52 24.81
C SER A 186 2.08 -2.33 24.52
N ARG A 187 1.64 -2.36 23.25
CA ARG A 187 0.60 -3.18 22.62
C ARG A 187 -0.85 -2.70 22.75
N GLY A 188 -1.41 -2.31 21.59
CA GLY A 188 -2.84 -2.08 21.33
C GLY A 188 -3.37 -0.72 21.80
N PRO A 189 -4.55 -0.29 21.33
CA PRO A 189 -5.24 0.89 21.85
C PRO A 189 -5.89 0.54 23.19
N THR A 190 -5.14 0.01 24.14
CA THR A 190 -5.59 -0.31 25.49
C THR A 190 -5.38 0.89 26.41
N GLY A 191 -6.17 1.94 26.17
CA GLY A 191 -6.44 2.91 27.20
C GLY A 191 -7.74 2.50 27.92
N PRO A 192 -7.90 2.81 29.23
CA PRO A 192 -9.17 2.56 29.92
C PRO A 192 -10.34 3.28 29.21
N PRO A 193 -11.61 2.81 29.39
CA PRO A 193 -12.78 3.49 28.85
C PRO A 193 -12.73 4.97 29.15
N ARG A 194 -12.92 5.83 28.15
CA ARG A 194 -12.83 7.27 28.32
C ARG A 194 -14.05 7.80 29.06
N GLU A 195 -13.81 8.63 30.06
CA GLU A 195 -14.87 9.32 30.81
C GLU A 195 -15.71 10.24 29.89
N PRO A 196 -17.02 10.38 30.10
CA PRO A 196 -17.88 11.32 29.39
C PRO A 196 -17.36 12.77 29.57
N GLY A 197 -17.02 13.42 28.45
CA GLY A 197 -16.52 14.82 28.47
C GLY A 197 -15.09 15.00 27.96
N ARG A 198 -14.36 13.95 27.61
CA ARG A 198 -13.00 14.03 27.09
C ARG A 198 -12.97 14.51 25.63
N GLU A 199 -11.92 15.28 25.28
CA GLU A 199 -11.68 15.78 23.92
C GLU A 199 -11.82 14.68 22.86
N LYS A 200 -12.40 15.03 21.68
CA LYS A 200 -12.56 14.10 20.56
C LYS A 200 -11.21 13.54 20.15
N ARG A 201 -11.12 12.20 20.04
CA ARG A 201 -9.93 11.54 19.46
C ARG A 201 -9.70 12.09 18.06
N THR A 202 -8.46 12.39 17.73
CA THR A 202 -8.07 12.87 16.40
C THR A 202 -7.16 11.86 15.73
N VAL A 203 -7.36 11.61 14.45
CA VAL A 203 -6.46 10.82 13.59
C VAL A 203 -5.96 11.64 12.42
N ALA A 204 -4.76 11.34 11.97
CA ALA A 204 -4.21 11.87 10.73
C ALA A 204 -4.50 10.89 9.59
N TYR A 205 -5.20 11.32 8.55
CA TYR A 205 -5.48 10.48 7.40
C TYR A 205 -4.42 10.69 6.31
N PHE A 206 -3.67 9.62 6.04
CA PHE A 206 -2.79 9.55 4.88
C PHE A 206 -3.56 9.03 3.68
N SER A 207 -4.13 9.96 2.91
CA SER A 207 -5.03 9.64 1.78
C SER A 207 -4.30 9.10 0.55
N ALA A 208 -2.98 9.28 0.48
CA ALA A 208 -2.14 8.89 -0.64
C ALA A 208 -2.53 9.54 -2.00
N CYS A 209 -1.82 9.16 -3.07
CA CYS A 209 -2.05 9.75 -4.39
C CYS A 209 -3.34 9.23 -5.02
N TRP A 210 -3.66 7.93 -4.84
CA TRP A 210 -4.82 7.32 -5.47
C TRP A 210 -6.12 7.97 -5.00
N VAL A 211 -6.34 8.02 -3.70
CA VAL A 211 -7.54 8.65 -3.13
C VAL A 211 -7.62 10.12 -3.52
N ASN A 212 -6.48 10.82 -3.46
CA ASN A 212 -6.48 12.25 -3.74
C ASN A 212 -6.85 12.59 -5.19
N PHE A 213 -6.36 11.83 -6.17
CA PHE A 213 -6.48 12.19 -7.58
C PHE A 213 -7.42 11.31 -8.41
N ASN A 214 -7.68 10.09 -7.95
CA ASN A 214 -8.40 9.08 -8.74
C ASN A 214 -9.68 8.58 -8.07
N GLU A 215 -9.73 8.53 -6.73
CA GLU A 215 -10.86 7.94 -6.01
C GLU A 215 -11.25 8.77 -4.77
N ARG A 216 -11.60 10.04 -4.99
CA ARG A 216 -11.99 10.98 -3.92
C ARG A 216 -13.05 10.40 -3.00
N ARG A 217 -14.04 9.70 -3.57
CA ARG A 217 -15.17 9.12 -2.83
C ARG A 217 -14.72 8.16 -1.73
N LEU A 218 -13.65 7.40 -1.93
CA LEU A 218 -13.08 6.57 -0.87
C LEU A 218 -12.60 7.43 0.31
N GLY A 219 -11.92 8.54 0.03
CA GLY A 219 -11.50 9.46 1.09
C GLY A 219 -12.67 10.09 1.84
N GLU A 220 -13.74 10.44 1.12
CA GLU A 220 -14.99 10.94 1.73
C GLU A 220 -15.62 9.90 2.66
N MET A 221 -15.66 8.63 2.24
CA MET A 221 -16.15 7.52 3.07
C MET A 221 -15.28 7.30 4.32
N VAL A 222 -13.94 7.38 4.21
CA VAL A 222 -13.03 7.31 5.37
C VAL A 222 -13.38 8.39 6.39
N VAL A 223 -13.50 9.64 5.94
CA VAL A 223 -13.85 10.77 6.82
C VAL A 223 -15.22 10.55 7.46
N HIS A 224 -16.24 10.19 6.66
CA HIS A 224 -17.59 9.94 7.15
C HIS A 224 -17.62 8.85 8.24
N VAL A 225 -16.97 7.71 7.99
CA VAL A 225 -16.94 6.58 8.93
C VAL A 225 -16.23 6.97 10.24
N LEU A 226 -15.12 7.67 10.17
CA LEU A 226 -14.40 8.13 11.36
C LEU A 226 -15.19 9.17 12.15
N GLU A 227 -15.77 10.18 11.48
CA GLU A 227 -16.57 11.22 12.11
C GLU A 227 -17.86 10.63 12.71
N ARG A 228 -18.48 9.63 12.06
CA ARG A 228 -19.65 8.90 12.61
C ARG A 228 -19.30 8.21 13.93
N ASN A 229 -18.06 7.75 14.08
CA ASN A 229 -17.55 7.17 15.32
C ASN A 229 -16.97 8.22 16.31
N GLY A 230 -17.22 9.52 16.09
CA GLY A 230 -16.80 10.59 16.99
C GLY A 230 -15.32 10.95 16.90
N ILE A 231 -14.62 10.52 15.86
CA ILE A 231 -13.19 10.74 15.65
C ILE A 231 -13.01 11.93 14.70
N ALA A 232 -12.25 12.92 15.14
CA ALA A 232 -11.87 14.05 14.29
C ALA A 232 -10.77 13.63 13.30
N VAL A 233 -10.88 14.08 12.06
CA VAL A 233 -9.90 13.76 11.01
C VAL A 233 -9.07 14.99 10.69
N THR A 234 -7.76 14.81 10.58
CA THR A 234 -6.86 15.81 9.99
C THR A 234 -6.14 15.19 8.78
N VAL A 235 -5.88 15.99 7.75
CA VAL A 235 -5.13 15.57 6.57
C VAL A 235 -3.87 16.42 6.50
N PRO A 236 -2.73 15.90 6.98
CA PRO A 236 -1.46 16.62 6.95
C PRO A 236 -0.98 16.79 5.50
N LYS A 237 -0.06 17.72 5.27
CA LYS A 237 0.60 17.83 3.96
C LYS A 237 1.35 16.53 3.67
N GLN A 238 1.14 15.95 2.51
CA GLN A 238 1.69 14.64 2.16
C GLN A 238 2.17 14.58 0.70
N GLN A 239 3.15 13.74 0.47
CA GLN A 239 3.65 13.35 -0.85
C GLN A 239 3.16 11.94 -1.21
N CYS A 240 3.61 11.41 -2.36
CA CYS A 240 3.50 9.98 -2.63
C CYS A 240 4.17 9.18 -1.51
N CYS A 241 3.63 8.02 -1.16
CA CYS A 241 4.28 7.12 -0.19
C CYS A 241 5.65 6.60 -0.66
N GLY A 242 5.94 6.67 -1.96
CA GLY A 242 7.21 6.23 -2.54
C GLY A 242 7.18 4.85 -3.19
N ILE A 243 6.15 4.02 -2.97
CA ILE A 243 6.11 2.65 -3.53
C ILE A 243 6.26 2.62 -5.07
N PRO A 244 5.64 3.53 -5.87
CA PRO A 244 5.89 3.55 -7.31
C PRO A 244 7.34 3.84 -7.68
N ALA A 245 8.03 4.68 -6.90
CA ALA A 245 9.45 4.95 -7.11
C ALA A 245 10.30 3.70 -6.80
N VAL A 246 10.03 3.00 -5.71
CA VAL A 246 10.68 1.73 -5.34
C VAL A 246 10.47 0.67 -6.44
N VAL A 247 9.23 0.49 -6.93
CA VAL A 247 8.91 -0.48 -8.00
C VAL A 247 9.64 -0.16 -9.31
N ASN A 248 9.99 1.10 -9.54
CA ASN A 248 10.75 1.56 -10.70
C ASN A 248 12.23 1.81 -10.38
N SER A 249 12.75 1.17 -9.35
CA SER A 249 14.17 1.19 -8.97
C SER A 249 14.73 2.61 -8.78
N ASN A 250 13.97 3.48 -8.13
CA ASN A 250 14.37 4.85 -7.80
C ASN A 250 14.20 5.11 -6.29
N MET A 251 15.09 4.49 -5.50
CA MET A 251 15.04 4.59 -4.04
C MET A 251 15.33 6.02 -3.56
N ASP A 252 16.15 6.79 -4.26
CA ASP A 252 16.42 8.18 -3.88
C ASP A 252 15.19 9.07 -3.95
N LEU A 253 14.37 8.88 -5.00
CA LEU A 253 13.08 9.55 -5.11
C LEU A 253 12.12 9.09 -3.98
N ALA A 254 12.11 7.80 -3.68
CA ALA A 254 11.31 7.26 -2.58
C ALA A 254 11.75 7.83 -1.23
N ARG A 255 13.07 7.89 -0.96
CA ARG A 255 13.65 8.55 0.25
C ARG A 255 13.26 10.02 0.33
N LYS A 256 13.34 10.75 -0.79
CA LYS A 256 12.90 12.16 -0.83
C LYS A 256 11.45 12.30 -0.39
N TYR A 257 10.53 11.53 -0.97
CA TYR A 257 9.12 11.55 -0.60
C TYR A 257 8.91 11.12 0.87
N GLY A 258 9.60 10.07 1.31
CA GLY A 258 9.55 9.59 2.69
C GLY A 258 9.98 10.64 3.69
N LYS A 259 11.10 11.32 3.46
CA LYS A 259 11.59 12.41 4.32
C LYS A 259 10.60 13.59 4.40
N GLU A 260 9.96 13.95 3.28
CA GLU A 260 8.93 15.00 3.27
C GLU A 260 7.68 14.58 4.04
N ASN A 261 7.21 13.34 3.87
CA ASN A 261 6.10 12.78 4.63
C ASN A 261 6.42 12.70 6.11
N LEU A 262 7.60 12.20 6.45
CA LEU A 262 8.04 12.06 7.85
C LEU A 262 8.07 13.41 8.56
N ARG A 263 8.61 14.46 7.91
CA ARG A 263 8.62 15.83 8.48
C ARG A 263 7.20 16.32 8.80
N SER A 264 6.25 16.07 7.91
CA SER A 264 4.86 16.48 8.13
C SER A 264 4.17 15.67 9.22
N LEU A 265 4.41 14.36 9.26
CA LEU A 265 3.81 13.46 10.25
C LEU A 265 4.43 13.61 11.65
N SER A 266 5.72 13.93 11.73
CA SER A 266 6.41 14.19 13.00
C SER A 266 5.99 15.52 13.64
N ALA A 267 5.43 16.45 12.87
CA ALA A 267 4.88 17.70 13.40
C ALA A 267 3.52 17.50 14.09
N LEU A 268 2.91 16.35 13.96
CA LEU A 268 1.66 16.00 14.66
C LEU A 268 1.94 15.65 16.12
N PRO A 269 0.99 15.92 17.04
CA PRO A 269 1.09 15.44 18.41
C PRO A 269 1.38 13.92 18.46
N PRO A 270 2.19 13.46 19.44
CA PRO A 270 2.65 12.06 19.50
C PRO A 270 1.53 11.04 19.78
N ASP A 271 0.40 11.48 20.27
CA ASP A 271 -0.81 10.70 20.54
C ASP A 271 -1.79 10.64 19.36
N VAL A 272 -1.50 11.31 18.25
CA VAL A 272 -2.30 11.26 17.03
C VAL A 272 -1.90 10.04 16.20
N ASP A 273 -2.81 9.08 16.06
CA ASP A 273 -2.63 7.92 15.18
C ASP A 273 -2.72 8.32 13.70
N ILE A 274 -2.06 7.57 12.85
CA ILE A 274 -2.05 7.77 11.40
C ILE A 274 -2.81 6.62 10.76
N VAL A 275 -3.83 6.92 9.97
CA VAL A 275 -4.61 5.89 9.26
C VAL A 275 -4.42 6.02 7.75
N ALA A 276 -4.32 4.89 7.08
CA ALA A 276 -4.22 4.80 5.61
C ALA A 276 -5.29 3.84 5.07
N SER A 277 -5.89 4.16 3.93
CA SER A 277 -6.86 3.31 3.23
C SER A 277 -6.27 2.57 2.03
N SER A 278 -4.95 2.56 1.91
CA SER A 278 -4.20 1.81 0.91
C SER A 278 -3.16 0.96 1.62
N THR A 279 -3.28 -0.35 1.54
CA THR A 279 -2.36 -1.30 2.20
C THR A 279 -0.90 -1.08 1.79
N SER A 280 -0.67 -0.77 0.50
CA SER A 280 0.70 -0.52 0.01
C SER A 280 1.30 0.76 0.58
N CYS A 281 0.50 1.83 0.70
CA CYS A 281 0.96 3.08 1.31
C CYS A 281 1.17 2.93 2.81
N GLY A 282 0.25 2.22 3.49
CA GLY A 282 0.40 1.90 4.91
C GLY A 282 1.68 1.10 5.18
N LEU A 283 1.98 0.10 4.36
CA LEU A 283 3.19 -0.73 4.50
C LEU A 283 4.48 0.10 4.32
N MET A 284 4.51 1.00 3.33
CA MET A 284 5.63 1.92 3.15
C MET A 284 5.89 2.79 4.40
N LEU A 285 4.84 3.37 4.98
CA LEU A 285 4.97 4.23 6.16
C LEU A 285 5.31 3.43 7.42
N LYS A 286 4.74 2.23 7.57
CA LYS A 286 4.86 1.38 8.76
C LYS A 286 6.19 0.65 8.83
N HIS A 287 6.71 0.23 7.67
CA HIS A 287 7.89 -0.64 7.55
C HIS A 287 8.97 -0.09 6.64
N ASP A 288 8.65 0.17 5.38
CA ASP A 288 9.68 0.33 4.35
C ASP A 288 10.45 1.65 4.46
N TYR A 289 9.89 2.67 5.13
CA TYR A 289 10.63 3.91 5.41
C TYR A 289 11.82 3.67 6.33
N ASP A 290 11.68 2.78 7.29
CA ASP A 290 12.73 2.38 8.22
C ASP A 290 13.66 1.34 7.60
N HIS A 291 13.12 0.18 7.27
CA HIS A 291 13.91 -1.00 6.87
C HIS A 291 14.49 -0.92 5.45
N LEU A 292 13.71 -0.49 4.46
CA LEU A 292 14.16 -0.48 3.06
C LEU A 292 14.84 0.83 2.65
N LEU A 293 14.33 1.95 3.16
CA LEU A 293 14.79 3.28 2.76
C LEU A 293 15.74 3.93 3.77
N ASP A 294 15.93 3.33 4.93
CA ASP A 294 16.86 3.76 5.99
C ASP A 294 16.62 5.24 6.38
N ILE A 295 15.34 5.65 6.57
CA ILE A 295 15.01 7.04 6.90
C ILE A 295 15.01 7.22 8.43
N PRO A 296 15.91 8.02 8.98
CA PRO A 296 16.01 8.22 10.43
C PRO A 296 14.69 8.72 11.04
N GLY A 297 14.26 8.08 12.13
CA GLY A 297 13.02 8.40 12.84
C GLY A 297 11.76 7.79 12.24
N ALA A 298 11.85 7.01 11.16
CA ALA A 298 10.71 6.37 10.52
C ALA A 298 10.03 5.35 11.42
N ALA A 299 10.76 4.56 12.20
CA ALA A 299 10.22 3.58 13.14
C ALA A 299 9.22 4.21 14.13
N ALA A 300 9.52 5.40 14.65
CA ALA A 300 8.64 6.10 15.59
C ALA A 300 7.29 6.52 14.96
N ILE A 301 7.29 6.88 13.68
CA ILE A 301 6.08 7.18 12.92
C ILE A 301 5.38 5.89 12.54
N GLY A 302 6.11 4.88 12.05
CA GLY A 302 5.57 3.57 11.68
C GLY A 302 4.77 2.90 12.81
N ALA A 303 5.21 3.05 14.06
CA ALA A 303 4.52 2.54 15.25
C ALA A 303 3.11 3.13 15.49
N ARG A 304 2.76 4.21 14.82
CA ARG A 304 1.44 4.89 14.88
C ARG A 304 0.62 4.75 13.60
N VAL A 305 1.13 4.00 12.61
CA VAL A 305 0.45 3.81 11.33
C VAL A 305 -0.42 2.58 11.37
N TYR A 306 -1.67 2.74 11.01
CA TYR A 306 -2.69 1.67 10.97
C TYR A 306 -3.36 1.65 9.60
N ASP A 307 -3.73 0.46 9.14
CA ASP A 307 -4.75 0.33 8.11
C ASP A 307 -6.09 0.83 8.63
N ILE A 308 -6.93 1.42 7.78
CA ILE A 308 -8.23 1.97 8.23
C ILE A 308 -9.13 0.90 8.83
N CYS A 309 -9.16 -0.30 8.26
CA CYS A 309 -9.97 -1.41 8.78
C CYS A 309 -9.34 -2.00 10.06
N GLU A 310 -8.02 -2.03 10.17
CA GLU A 310 -7.30 -2.36 11.42
C GLU A 310 -7.72 -1.39 12.53
N TYR A 311 -7.67 -0.09 12.27
CA TYR A 311 -8.02 0.94 13.23
C TYR A 311 -9.48 0.83 13.69
N LEU A 312 -10.42 0.63 12.77
CA LEU A 312 -11.83 0.45 13.10
C LEU A 312 -12.08 -0.85 13.87
N TRP A 313 -11.36 -1.92 13.55
CA TRP A 313 -11.45 -3.16 14.32
C TRP A 313 -10.94 -2.99 15.76
N MET A 314 -9.84 -2.24 15.95
CA MET A 314 -9.36 -1.89 17.28
C MET A 314 -10.39 -1.09 18.09
N LEU A 315 -11.14 -0.18 17.45
CA LEU A 315 -12.27 0.51 18.11
C LEU A 315 -13.38 -0.46 18.50
N HIS A 316 -13.65 -1.47 17.67
CA HIS A 316 -14.63 -2.51 18.01
C HIS A 316 -14.19 -3.30 19.25
N GLU A 317 -12.97 -3.77 19.31
CA GLU A 317 -12.40 -4.50 20.44
C GLU A 317 -12.40 -3.67 21.73
N ALA A 318 -12.26 -2.35 21.61
CA ALA A 318 -12.35 -1.41 22.73
C ALA A 318 -13.80 -1.06 23.13
N GLY A 319 -14.82 -1.54 22.41
CA GLY A 319 -16.23 -1.18 22.62
C GLY A 319 -16.57 0.26 22.20
N GLU A 320 -15.70 0.91 21.42
CA GLU A 320 -15.86 2.31 21.00
C GLU A 320 -16.45 2.43 19.57
N LEU A 321 -16.50 1.35 18.78
CA LEU A 321 -17.12 1.36 17.47
C LEU A 321 -18.64 1.40 17.58
N LYS A 322 -19.27 2.39 16.96
CA LYS A 322 -20.73 2.41 16.84
C LYS A 322 -21.21 1.30 15.92
N GLN A 323 -22.13 0.46 16.40
CA GLN A 323 -22.65 -0.68 15.66
C GLN A 323 -24.12 -0.48 15.27
N ASP A 324 -24.59 0.76 15.21
CA ASP A 324 -25.93 1.14 14.75
C ASP A 324 -26.03 1.10 13.22
N PHE A 325 -25.66 -0.05 12.65
CA PHE A 325 -25.63 -0.27 11.21
C PHE A 325 -27.03 -0.43 10.61
N GLU A 326 -27.28 0.27 9.50
CA GLU A 326 -28.39 -0.05 8.61
C GLU A 326 -28.08 -1.39 7.90
N PRO A 327 -29.09 -2.28 7.71
CA PRO A 327 -28.88 -3.54 6.99
C PRO A 327 -28.44 -3.31 5.54
N VAL A 328 -27.44 -4.07 5.09
CA VAL A 328 -26.93 -4.03 3.71
C VAL A 328 -27.03 -5.44 3.11
N GLN A 329 -28.06 -5.69 2.31
CA GLN A 329 -28.23 -6.99 1.65
C GLN A 329 -27.25 -7.10 0.49
N THR A 330 -26.16 -7.87 0.67
CA THR A 330 -25.14 -8.09 -0.37
C THR A 330 -24.30 -9.34 -0.07
N ARG A 331 -23.92 -10.05 -1.13
CA ARG A 331 -22.93 -11.15 -1.08
C ARG A 331 -21.67 -10.73 -1.82
N VAL A 332 -20.58 -10.67 -1.12
CA VAL A 332 -19.30 -10.18 -1.64
C VAL A 332 -18.17 -11.17 -1.43
N LEU A 333 -17.24 -11.19 -2.38
CA LEU A 333 -15.94 -11.85 -2.19
C LEU A 333 -14.95 -10.88 -1.61
N TYR A 334 -14.04 -11.38 -0.81
CA TYR A 334 -12.92 -10.60 -0.28
C TYR A 334 -11.58 -11.19 -0.73
N HIS A 335 -10.81 -10.41 -1.47
CA HIS A 335 -9.44 -10.72 -1.82
C HIS A 335 -8.49 -9.97 -0.89
N ALA A 336 -7.74 -10.72 -0.06
CA ALA A 336 -6.71 -10.16 0.81
C ALA A 336 -5.46 -9.79 0.01
N PRO A 337 -5.11 -8.49 -0.13
CA PRO A 337 -3.91 -8.07 -0.86
C PRO A 337 -2.62 -8.61 -0.23
N CYS A 338 -1.61 -8.87 -1.06
CA CYS A 338 -0.32 -9.36 -0.57
C CYS A 338 0.34 -8.42 0.45
N HIS A 339 0.24 -7.11 0.25
CA HIS A 339 0.75 -6.12 1.20
C HIS A 339 -0.07 -6.09 2.51
N LEU A 340 -1.37 -6.39 2.49
CA LEU A 340 -2.14 -6.57 3.72
C LEU A 340 -1.63 -7.78 4.52
N LYS A 341 -1.37 -8.90 3.84
CA LYS A 341 -0.77 -10.09 4.48
C LYS A 341 0.60 -9.74 5.10
N SER A 342 1.36 -8.84 4.48
CA SER A 342 2.66 -8.38 5.00
C SER A 342 2.57 -7.45 6.22
N HIS A 343 1.42 -6.82 6.47
CA HIS A 343 1.20 -6.07 7.71
C HIS A 343 1.08 -6.98 8.95
N GLY A 344 0.75 -8.27 8.76
CA GLY A 344 0.59 -9.22 9.86
C GLY A 344 -0.63 -8.95 10.76
N ILE A 345 -1.64 -8.24 10.25
CA ILE A 345 -2.84 -7.80 11.01
C ILE A 345 -4.06 -8.70 10.81
N GLY A 346 -3.92 -9.79 10.06
CA GLY A 346 -5.04 -10.63 9.64
C GLY A 346 -5.95 -9.92 8.63
N TYR A 347 -7.26 -10.17 8.73
CA TYR A 347 -8.25 -9.62 7.80
C TYR A 347 -9.31 -8.77 8.55
N PRO A 348 -8.94 -7.60 9.07
CA PRO A 348 -9.85 -6.76 9.86
C PRO A 348 -11.07 -6.30 9.06
N ALA A 349 -10.93 -6.07 7.75
CA ALA A 349 -12.04 -5.72 6.87
C ALA A 349 -13.14 -6.80 6.87
N MET A 350 -12.79 -8.08 6.74
CA MET A 350 -13.77 -9.18 6.78
C MET A 350 -14.49 -9.25 8.13
N ARG A 351 -13.75 -9.05 9.24
CA ARG A 351 -14.33 -9.05 10.58
C ARG A 351 -15.35 -7.94 10.74
N LEU A 352 -15.01 -6.71 10.31
CA LEU A 352 -15.91 -5.56 10.35
C LEU A 352 -17.18 -5.79 9.50
N LEU A 353 -17.03 -6.32 8.29
CA LEU A 353 -18.15 -6.57 7.39
C LEU A 353 -19.14 -7.59 7.96
N ARG A 354 -18.66 -8.59 8.71
CA ARG A 354 -19.52 -9.59 9.38
C ARG A 354 -20.37 -9.02 10.53
N LEU A 355 -20.05 -7.81 11.02
CA LEU A 355 -20.88 -7.11 12.01
C LEU A 355 -22.12 -6.46 11.38
N ILE A 356 -22.15 -6.28 10.05
CA ILE A 356 -23.23 -5.56 9.36
C ILE A 356 -24.35 -6.54 9.00
N PRO A 357 -25.59 -6.29 9.46
CA PRO A 357 -26.71 -7.15 9.13
C PRO A 357 -26.95 -7.26 7.62
N GLY A 358 -27.09 -8.49 7.12
CA GLY A 358 -27.37 -8.79 5.71
C GLY A 358 -26.14 -8.88 4.80
N VAL A 359 -24.92 -8.62 5.31
CA VAL A 359 -23.66 -8.79 4.54
C VAL A 359 -23.19 -10.23 4.66
N VAL A 360 -22.99 -10.89 3.52
CA VAL A 360 -22.30 -12.18 3.43
C VAL A 360 -20.95 -11.94 2.75
N VAL A 361 -19.88 -12.18 3.47
CA VAL A 361 -18.49 -12.01 2.96
C VAL A 361 -17.75 -13.34 2.98
N GLU A 362 -17.24 -13.73 1.81
CA GLU A 362 -16.47 -14.96 1.60
C GLU A 362 -15.07 -14.61 1.12
N GLU A 363 -14.05 -15.29 1.66
CA GLU A 363 -12.67 -15.10 1.21
C GLU A 363 -12.43 -15.82 -0.12
N VAL A 364 -11.70 -15.17 -1.03
CA VAL A 364 -11.11 -15.80 -2.20
C VAL A 364 -9.59 -15.76 -2.08
N ASP A 365 -9.00 -16.87 -1.60
CA ASP A 365 -7.54 -16.99 -1.41
C ASP A 365 -6.88 -17.78 -2.56
N GLU A 366 -6.86 -17.16 -3.75
CA GLU A 366 -6.18 -17.69 -4.95
C GLU A 366 -4.83 -17.00 -5.21
N GLY A 367 -4.21 -16.47 -4.15
CA GLY A 367 -2.88 -15.87 -4.18
C GLY A 367 -2.85 -14.41 -4.58
N CYS A 368 -1.86 -14.03 -5.38
CA CYS A 368 -1.62 -12.63 -5.77
C CYS A 368 -2.45 -12.25 -7.01
N CYS A 369 -2.97 -11.02 -7.06
CA CYS A 369 -3.63 -10.48 -8.25
C CYS A 369 -2.67 -10.23 -9.44
N GLY A 370 -1.37 -10.17 -9.21
CA GLY A 370 -0.33 -10.08 -10.24
C GLY A 370 0.06 -8.67 -10.68
N ILE A 371 -0.66 -7.61 -10.30
CA ILE A 371 -0.39 -6.27 -10.84
C ILE A 371 0.84 -5.60 -10.20
N SER A 372 0.99 -5.69 -8.89
CA SER A 372 2.06 -5.05 -8.12
C SER A 372 2.33 -3.57 -8.51
N GLY A 373 1.35 -2.71 -8.29
CA GLY A 373 1.42 -1.30 -8.62
C GLY A 373 1.70 -1.05 -10.10
N THR A 374 2.85 -0.45 -10.41
CA THR A 374 3.25 -0.14 -11.80
C THR A 374 3.94 -1.30 -12.54
N TYR A 375 4.21 -2.42 -11.86
CA TYR A 375 4.88 -3.58 -12.47
C TYR A 375 4.07 -4.15 -13.65
N GLY A 376 2.82 -4.52 -13.42
CA GLY A 376 1.94 -5.09 -14.46
C GLY A 376 1.44 -4.09 -15.51
N VAL A 377 1.88 -2.82 -15.44
CA VAL A 377 1.60 -1.79 -16.44
C VAL A 377 2.59 -1.86 -17.61
N LYS A 378 3.81 -2.38 -17.35
CA LYS A 378 4.90 -2.48 -18.33
C LYS A 378 4.61 -3.55 -19.38
N VAL A 379 4.92 -3.28 -20.65
CA VAL A 379 4.68 -4.20 -21.78
C VAL A 379 5.27 -5.58 -21.51
N GLU A 380 6.53 -5.64 -21.10
CA GLU A 380 7.26 -6.89 -20.85
C GLU A 380 6.80 -7.66 -19.60
N LYS A 381 5.94 -7.05 -18.79
CA LYS A 381 5.41 -7.66 -17.55
C LYS A 381 3.90 -7.96 -17.62
N TYR A 382 3.21 -7.43 -18.63
CA TYR A 382 1.75 -7.50 -18.70
C TYR A 382 1.24 -8.96 -18.73
N ASP A 383 1.76 -9.79 -19.64
CA ASP A 383 1.31 -11.17 -19.77
C ASP A 383 1.63 -12.01 -18.53
N LEU A 384 2.83 -11.81 -17.95
CA LEU A 384 3.20 -12.45 -16.69
C LEU A 384 2.28 -11.99 -15.53
N SER A 385 1.97 -10.71 -15.49
CA SER A 385 1.03 -10.15 -14.50
C SER A 385 -0.37 -10.76 -14.60
N MET A 386 -0.87 -10.93 -15.83
CA MET A 386 -2.17 -11.58 -16.09
C MET A 386 -2.14 -13.07 -15.73
N LYS A 387 -1.04 -13.76 -16.06
CA LYS A 387 -0.85 -15.19 -15.72
C LYS A 387 -0.81 -15.40 -14.20
N ILE A 388 -0.13 -14.52 -13.46
CA ILE A 388 -0.10 -14.58 -11.99
C ILE A 388 -1.51 -14.49 -11.38
N GLY A 389 -2.35 -13.58 -11.92
CA GLY A 389 -3.70 -13.34 -11.40
C GLY A 389 -4.77 -14.29 -11.92
N SER A 390 -4.47 -15.17 -12.91
CA SER A 390 -5.49 -15.95 -13.64
C SER A 390 -6.39 -16.78 -12.74
N ARG A 391 -5.83 -17.47 -11.75
CA ARG A 391 -6.61 -18.29 -10.80
C ARG A 391 -7.61 -17.46 -10.00
N LEU A 392 -7.17 -16.28 -9.54
CA LEU A 392 -8.06 -15.33 -8.85
C LEU A 392 -9.19 -14.86 -9.78
N PHE A 393 -8.89 -14.55 -11.05
CA PHE A 393 -9.91 -14.10 -12.00
C PHE A 393 -10.93 -15.19 -12.30
N GLU A 394 -10.49 -16.45 -12.44
CA GLU A 394 -11.36 -17.61 -12.67
C GLU A 394 -12.26 -17.88 -11.44
N ALA A 395 -11.70 -17.86 -10.24
CA ALA A 395 -12.45 -18.03 -9.00
C ALA A 395 -13.52 -16.94 -8.81
N VAL A 396 -13.16 -15.68 -9.10
CA VAL A 396 -14.11 -14.55 -9.05
C VAL A 396 -15.26 -14.74 -10.05
N LYS A 397 -14.96 -15.15 -11.28
CA LYS A 397 -16.01 -15.42 -12.31
C LYS A 397 -16.94 -16.55 -11.89
N ALA A 398 -16.40 -17.59 -11.27
CA ALA A 398 -17.18 -18.77 -10.87
C ALA A 398 -18.10 -18.51 -9.67
N ALA A 399 -17.75 -17.55 -8.79
CA ALA A 399 -18.47 -17.36 -7.53
C ALA A 399 -19.81 -16.65 -7.64
N GLY A 400 -20.08 -15.91 -8.73
CA GLY A 400 -21.37 -15.22 -8.93
C GLY A 400 -21.73 -14.22 -7.83
N SER A 401 -20.73 -13.51 -7.29
CA SER A 401 -20.91 -12.50 -6.24
C SER A 401 -21.28 -11.13 -6.80
N ASP A 402 -21.88 -10.27 -5.98
CA ASP A 402 -22.27 -8.91 -6.37
C ASP A 402 -21.04 -8.03 -6.68
N SER A 403 -19.95 -8.25 -5.93
CA SER A 403 -18.69 -7.55 -6.12
C SER A 403 -17.52 -8.23 -5.39
N VAL A 404 -16.29 -7.84 -5.76
CA VAL A 404 -15.06 -8.26 -5.09
C VAL A 404 -14.49 -7.10 -4.30
N LEU A 405 -14.24 -7.32 -3.03
CA LEU A 405 -13.64 -6.31 -2.15
C LEU A 405 -12.14 -6.55 -1.99
N ALA A 406 -11.37 -5.48 -2.03
CA ALA A 406 -9.95 -5.49 -1.68
C ALA A 406 -9.51 -4.12 -1.15
N ASP A 407 -8.65 -4.12 -0.14
CA ASP A 407 -8.10 -2.90 0.50
C ASP A 407 -7.06 -2.19 -0.37
N CYS A 408 -6.61 -2.84 -1.44
CA CYS A 408 -5.60 -2.30 -2.37
C CYS A 408 -6.25 -1.86 -3.68
N GLU A 409 -6.08 -0.62 -4.04
CA GLU A 409 -6.61 0.00 -5.26
C GLU A 409 -6.13 -0.68 -6.55
N THR A 410 -4.86 -1.06 -6.59
CA THR A 410 -4.32 -1.73 -7.79
C THR A 410 -4.80 -3.17 -7.89
N CYS A 411 -5.01 -3.88 -6.77
CA CYS A 411 -5.66 -5.18 -6.79
C CYS A 411 -7.09 -5.09 -7.34
N ARG A 412 -7.87 -4.09 -6.92
CA ARG A 412 -9.22 -3.84 -7.44
C ARG A 412 -9.22 -3.63 -8.95
N MET A 413 -8.34 -2.75 -9.43
CA MET A 413 -8.18 -2.50 -10.87
C MET A 413 -7.80 -3.77 -11.65
N GLN A 414 -6.94 -4.61 -11.08
CA GLN A 414 -6.49 -5.86 -11.71
C GLN A 414 -7.61 -6.91 -11.77
N VAL A 415 -8.36 -7.06 -10.68
CA VAL A 415 -9.50 -7.98 -10.62
C VAL A 415 -10.57 -7.57 -11.63
N GLU A 416 -10.94 -6.30 -11.70
CA GLU A 416 -11.88 -5.80 -12.72
C GLU A 416 -11.39 -6.08 -14.13
N HIS A 417 -10.10 -5.83 -14.40
CA HIS A 417 -9.53 -6.07 -15.72
C HIS A 417 -9.51 -7.56 -16.11
N GLY A 418 -9.18 -8.44 -15.17
CA GLY A 418 -9.03 -9.88 -15.44
C GLY A 418 -10.33 -10.67 -15.38
N SER A 419 -11.26 -10.30 -14.50
CA SER A 419 -12.51 -11.02 -14.30
C SER A 419 -13.72 -10.34 -14.94
N GLY A 420 -13.71 -9.03 -15.13
CA GLY A 420 -14.88 -8.23 -15.50
C GLY A 420 -15.84 -7.95 -14.33
N ALA A 421 -15.58 -8.49 -13.15
CA ALA A 421 -16.42 -8.27 -11.97
C ALA A 421 -16.17 -6.86 -11.41
N ARG A 422 -17.21 -6.24 -10.85
CA ARG A 422 -17.05 -4.99 -10.11
C ARG A 422 -16.17 -5.21 -8.88
N SER A 423 -15.29 -4.27 -8.59
CA SER A 423 -14.51 -4.29 -7.34
C SER A 423 -14.71 -3.01 -6.53
N ALA A 424 -14.57 -3.14 -5.20
CA ALA A 424 -14.75 -2.02 -4.29
C ALA A 424 -13.80 -2.13 -3.09
N HIS A 425 -13.60 -1.01 -2.38
CA HIS A 425 -12.94 -1.04 -1.08
C HIS A 425 -13.93 -1.54 -0.01
N PRO A 426 -13.52 -2.36 0.98
CA PRO A 426 -14.40 -2.83 2.05
C PRO A 426 -15.16 -1.72 2.76
N LEU A 427 -14.52 -0.57 2.90
CA LEU A 427 -15.11 0.62 3.53
C LEU A 427 -16.37 1.15 2.79
N GLU A 428 -16.56 0.83 1.51
CA GLU A 428 -17.77 1.19 0.78
C GLU A 428 -19.02 0.57 1.41
N ILE A 429 -18.92 -0.70 1.79
CA ILE A 429 -20.06 -1.41 2.45
C ILE A 429 -20.27 -0.84 3.86
N LEU A 430 -19.21 -0.61 4.61
CA LEU A 430 -19.30 -0.06 5.97
C LEU A 430 -19.87 1.37 5.95
N ALA A 431 -19.43 2.22 5.01
CA ALA A 431 -19.96 3.58 4.87
C ALA A 431 -21.47 3.57 4.52
N ARG A 432 -21.88 2.65 3.64
CA ARG A 432 -23.31 2.44 3.33
C ARG A 432 -24.11 2.04 4.56
N ALA A 433 -23.57 1.14 5.38
CA ALA A 433 -24.22 0.72 6.65
C ALA A 433 -24.32 1.87 7.67
N TYR A 434 -23.50 2.91 7.53
CA TYR A 434 -23.61 4.16 8.29
C TYR A 434 -24.44 5.25 7.56
N GLY A 435 -25.17 4.91 6.50
CA GLY A 435 -26.05 5.83 5.78
C GLY A 435 -25.35 6.75 4.77
N TYR A 436 -24.07 6.50 4.43
CA TYR A 436 -23.40 7.22 3.35
C TYR A 436 -23.98 6.81 1.99
N ARG A 437 -24.46 7.79 1.20
CA ARG A 437 -25.16 7.60 -0.09
C ARG A 437 -24.36 8.14 -1.28
#